data_236243d7ee65058f529bd48a1e0f448b
#
_entry.id   236243d7ee65058f529bd48a1e0f448b
#
_cell.length_a   1.000
_cell.length_b   1.000
_cell.length_c   1.000
_cell.angle_alpha   90.00
_cell.angle_beta   90.00
_cell.angle_gamma   90.00
#
_symmetry.space_group_name_H-M   'P 1'
#
loop_
_entity.id
_entity.type
_entity.pdbx_description
1 polymer ?
#
loop_
_entity_poly.entity_id
_entity_poly.type
_entity_poly.pdbx_seq_one_letter_code
_entity_poly.pdbx_strand_id
1 'polypeptide(L)'
;MRTALITGASSGIGFELAHVLADEKSDLILVARNKEKLLALAEDLKRNNAINVKVIAKDLSQLNEVKALVEELKNENIHYLINNAGFGYFGAFNQCDWKNTEDMIELNITTLTYLTHCVLPKMLENGSGKILNVASVAGFLPGPNMAVYYATKAYVLHFSEAIAQELNGTGVTVTALCPGPTQSQFMDVSGMGQSKLVKGRKLPTSKQVAEYGYKAMMRGQHVAVHGWGNFVLWV
;
A
#
# COMPACT_ATOMS: atom_id res chain seq x y z
N MET A 1 -12.50 19.02 -4.62
CA MET A 1 -12.28 17.97 -3.62
C MET A 1 -11.08 17.15 -4.08
N ARG A 2 -10.27 16.56 -3.19
CA ARG A 2 -9.13 15.73 -3.59
C ARG A 2 -9.60 14.27 -3.75
N THR A 3 -9.03 13.55 -4.71
CA THR A 3 -9.37 12.15 -4.97
C THR A 3 -8.20 11.24 -4.60
N ALA A 4 -8.46 10.19 -3.83
CA ALA A 4 -7.47 9.19 -3.45
C ALA A 4 -7.80 7.83 -4.11
N LEU A 5 -6.80 7.25 -4.77
CA LEU A 5 -6.84 5.86 -5.26
C LEU A 5 -6.15 4.97 -4.21
N ILE A 6 -6.87 3.98 -3.69
CA ILE A 6 -6.37 3.07 -2.65
C ILE A 6 -6.45 1.63 -3.15
N THR A 7 -5.31 0.98 -3.30
CA THR A 7 -5.25 -0.44 -3.61
C THR A 7 -5.23 -1.28 -2.33
N GLY A 8 -5.85 -2.47 -2.35
CA GLY A 8 -5.96 -3.34 -1.18
C GLY A 8 -6.84 -2.75 -0.07
N ALA A 9 -7.87 -1.98 -0.44
CA ALA A 9 -8.73 -1.25 0.50
C ALA A 9 -9.70 -2.12 1.31
N SER A 10 -9.85 -3.41 1.01
CA SER A 10 -10.85 -4.28 1.65
C SER A 10 -10.51 -4.74 3.07
N SER A 11 -9.29 -4.47 3.56
CA SER A 11 -8.85 -4.89 4.90
C SER A 11 -7.56 -4.18 5.34
N GLY A 12 -7.22 -4.32 6.63
CA GLY A 12 -5.92 -3.92 7.18
C GLY A 12 -5.60 -2.44 7.01
N ILE A 13 -4.37 -2.12 6.66
CA ILE A 13 -3.87 -0.75 6.55
C ILE A 13 -4.62 0.03 5.47
N GLY A 14 -4.94 -0.58 4.32
CA GLY A 14 -5.67 0.07 3.23
C GLY A 14 -7.11 0.43 3.61
N PHE A 15 -7.78 -0.42 4.39
CA PHE A 15 -9.10 -0.15 4.95
C PHE A 15 -9.06 1.06 5.90
N GLU A 16 -8.11 1.09 6.80
CA GLU A 16 -7.95 2.19 7.76
C GLU A 16 -7.51 3.51 7.07
N LEU A 17 -6.67 3.43 6.03
CA LEU A 17 -6.31 4.61 5.21
C LEU A 17 -7.52 5.17 4.48
N ALA A 18 -8.49 4.32 4.06
CA ALA A 18 -9.73 4.79 3.47
C ALA A 18 -10.55 5.60 4.47
N HIS A 19 -10.65 5.17 5.74
CA HIS A 19 -11.30 5.94 6.79
C HIS A 19 -10.59 7.28 7.06
N VAL A 20 -9.27 7.25 7.23
CA VAL A 20 -8.47 8.47 7.47
C VAL A 20 -8.67 9.49 6.34
N LEU A 21 -8.61 9.06 5.07
CA LEU A 21 -8.78 9.94 3.92
C LEU A 21 -10.24 10.43 3.75
N ALA A 22 -11.22 9.63 4.15
CA ALA A 22 -12.62 10.01 4.17
C ALA A 22 -12.89 11.10 5.23
N ASP A 23 -12.33 10.95 6.43
CA ASP A 23 -12.43 11.95 7.51
C ASP A 23 -11.81 13.30 7.08
N GLU A 24 -10.77 13.27 6.24
CA GLU A 24 -10.14 14.43 5.61
C GLU A 24 -10.89 14.92 4.34
N LYS A 25 -12.13 14.45 4.13
CA LYS A 25 -13.02 14.86 3.04
C LYS A 25 -12.45 14.64 1.63
N SER A 26 -11.70 13.56 1.43
CA SER A 26 -11.26 13.14 0.10
C SER A 26 -12.30 12.21 -0.55
N ASP A 27 -12.55 12.39 -1.83
CA ASP A 27 -13.23 11.37 -2.64
C ASP A 27 -12.34 10.14 -2.80
N LEU A 28 -12.92 8.95 -2.84
CA LEU A 28 -12.15 7.71 -2.82
C LEU A 28 -12.44 6.82 -4.02
N ILE A 29 -11.38 6.21 -4.54
CA ILE A 29 -11.45 5.08 -5.48
C ILE A 29 -10.84 3.88 -4.77
N LEU A 30 -11.69 2.92 -4.37
CA LEU A 30 -11.31 1.76 -3.60
C LEU A 30 -11.14 0.55 -4.51
N VAL A 31 -9.96 -0.05 -4.51
CA VAL A 31 -9.63 -1.20 -5.36
C VAL A 31 -9.20 -2.40 -4.52
N ALA A 32 -9.86 -3.54 -4.71
CA ALA A 32 -9.48 -4.85 -4.16
C ALA A 32 -10.28 -5.97 -4.86
N ARG A 33 -9.97 -7.22 -4.56
CA ARG A 33 -10.67 -8.39 -5.13
C ARG A 33 -12.09 -8.59 -4.57
N ASN A 34 -12.26 -8.37 -3.26
CA ASN A 34 -13.54 -8.63 -2.59
C ASN A 34 -14.51 -7.45 -2.74
N LYS A 35 -15.42 -7.57 -3.72
CA LYS A 35 -16.41 -6.55 -4.05
C LYS A 35 -17.36 -6.25 -2.90
N GLU A 36 -17.81 -7.28 -2.18
CA GLU A 36 -18.78 -7.12 -1.08
C GLU A 36 -18.19 -6.29 0.06
N LYS A 37 -16.94 -6.60 0.47
CA LYS A 37 -16.23 -5.81 1.48
C LYS A 37 -16.01 -4.36 1.05
N LEU A 38 -15.69 -4.13 -0.24
CA LEU A 38 -15.53 -2.77 -0.76
C LEU A 38 -16.85 -2.00 -0.76
N LEU A 39 -17.97 -2.64 -1.13
CA LEU A 39 -19.27 -2.00 -1.13
C LEU A 39 -19.71 -1.64 0.29
N ALA A 40 -19.55 -2.55 1.25
CA ALA A 40 -19.86 -2.29 2.65
C ALA A 40 -19.03 -1.11 3.21
N LEU A 41 -17.74 -1.08 2.91
CA LEU A 41 -16.87 0.04 3.27
C LEU A 41 -17.33 1.35 2.61
N ALA A 42 -17.65 1.32 1.33
CA ALA A 42 -18.10 2.51 0.60
C ALA A 42 -19.40 3.09 1.16
N GLU A 43 -20.36 2.24 1.54
CA GLU A 43 -21.62 2.66 2.19
C GLU A 43 -21.36 3.32 3.54
N ASP A 44 -20.49 2.72 4.35
CA ASP A 44 -20.13 3.28 5.65
C ASP A 44 -19.46 4.66 5.51
N LEU A 45 -18.46 4.76 4.62
CA LEU A 45 -17.72 6.00 4.39
C LEU A 45 -18.62 7.12 3.83
N LYS A 46 -19.49 6.82 2.88
CA LYS A 46 -20.46 7.79 2.33
C LYS A 46 -21.43 8.30 3.38
N ARG A 47 -21.94 7.42 4.25
CA ARG A 47 -22.88 7.77 5.31
C ARG A 47 -22.27 8.76 6.31
N ASN A 48 -21.00 8.55 6.64
CA ASN A 48 -20.33 9.30 7.70
C ASN A 48 -19.60 10.55 7.21
N ASN A 49 -19.24 10.65 5.93
CA ASN A 49 -18.26 11.63 5.46
C ASN A 49 -18.72 12.57 4.34
N ALA A 50 -19.88 12.43 3.76
CA ALA A 50 -20.39 13.24 2.65
C ALA A 50 -19.38 13.36 1.48
N ILE A 51 -18.75 12.24 1.07
CA ILE A 51 -17.78 12.11 -0.01
C ILE A 51 -18.30 11.17 -1.11
N ASN A 52 -17.70 11.23 -2.28
CA ASN A 52 -17.91 10.23 -3.33
C ASN A 52 -16.97 9.04 -3.12
N VAL A 53 -17.50 7.83 -3.28
CA VAL A 53 -16.69 6.61 -3.22
C VAL A 53 -17.02 5.73 -4.43
N LYS A 54 -16.01 5.51 -5.28
CA LYS A 54 -16.04 4.58 -6.42
C LYS A 54 -15.44 3.25 -5.98
N VAL A 55 -16.10 2.16 -6.28
CA VAL A 55 -15.64 0.80 -5.97
C VAL A 55 -15.27 0.09 -7.27
N ILE A 56 -14.06 -0.46 -7.33
CA ILE A 56 -13.56 -1.23 -8.46
C ILE A 56 -13.03 -2.58 -7.95
N ALA A 57 -13.73 -3.66 -8.31
CA ALA A 57 -13.33 -5.01 -7.93
C ALA A 57 -12.42 -5.59 -9.02
N LYS A 58 -11.11 -5.76 -8.71
CA LYS A 58 -10.09 -6.30 -9.63
C LYS A 58 -9.04 -7.10 -8.86
N ASP A 59 -8.49 -8.11 -9.54
CA ASP A 59 -7.31 -8.82 -9.06
C ASP A 59 -6.03 -8.16 -9.61
N LEU A 60 -5.38 -7.40 -8.78
CA LEU A 60 -4.18 -6.65 -9.15
C LEU A 60 -2.90 -7.52 -9.24
N SER A 61 -2.98 -8.84 -9.00
CA SER A 61 -1.91 -9.78 -9.37
C SER A 61 -1.96 -10.16 -10.85
N GLN A 62 -2.98 -9.69 -11.59
CA GLN A 62 -3.16 -9.94 -13.02
C GLN A 62 -2.93 -8.66 -13.82
N LEU A 63 -1.85 -8.59 -14.58
CA LEU A 63 -1.44 -7.38 -15.31
C LEU A 63 -2.52 -6.86 -16.28
N ASN A 64 -3.30 -7.76 -16.89
CA ASN A 64 -4.43 -7.36 -17.75
C ASN A 64 -5.52 -6.61 -16.98
N GLU A 65 -5.81 -7.00 -15.73
CA GLU A 65 -6.76 -6.29 -14.88
C GLU A 65 -6.20 -4.95 -14.40
N VAL A 66 -4.90 -4.87 -14.16
CA VAL A 66 -4.24 -3.60 -13.83
C VAL A 66 -4.30 -2.62 -15.02
N LYS A 67 -4.06 -3.08 -16.24
CA LYS A 67 -4.22 -2.26 -17.45
C LYS A 67 -5.67 -1.80 -17.64
N ALA A 68 -6.64 -2.68 -17.41
CA ALA A 68 -8.06 -2.31 -17.44
C ALA A 68 -8.41 -1.28 -16.34
N LEU A 69 -7.84 -1.39 -15.15
CA LEU A 69 -7.99 -0.39 -14.10
C LEU A 69 -7.47 0.98 -14.56
N VAL A 70 -6.28 1.03 -15.12
CA VAL A 70 -5.67 2.29 -15.61
C VAL A 70 -6.56 2.93 -16.67
N GLU A 71 -7.13 2.16 -17.60
CA GLU A 71 -8.06 2.69 -18.62
C GLU A 71 -9.35 3.24 -17.98
N GLU A 72 -9.88 2.59 -16.93
CA GLU A 72 -11.05 3.10 -16.18
C GLU A 72 -10.74 4.39 -15.39
N LEU A 73 -9.47 4.66 -15.11
CA LEU A 73 -8.99 5.79 -14.32
C LEU A 73 -8.49 6.96 -15.18
N LYS A 74 -8.40 6.82 -16.49
CA LYS A 74 -7.76 7.81 -17.39
C LYS A 74 -8.32 9.24 -17.29
N ASN A 75 -9.60 9.37 -16.93
CA ASN A 75 -10.26 10.67 -16.77
C ASN A 75 -10.33 11.12 -15.30
N GLU A 76 -9.82 10.34 -14.38
CA GLU A 76 -9.80 10.68 -12.95
C GLU A 76 -8.59 11.58 -12.63
N ASN A 77 -8.83 12.60 -11.82
CA ASN A 77 -7.74 13.44 -11.31
C ASN A 77 -7.32 12.91 -9.92
N ILE A 78 -6.34 12.01 -9.91
CA ILE A 78 -5.85 11.35 -8.69
C ILE A 78 -4.84 12.27 -7.99
N HIS A 79 -5.19 12.74 -6.79
CA HIS A 79 -4.32 13.57 -5.94
C HIS A 79 -3.48 12.74 -4.98
N TYR A 80 -4.02 11.60 -4.54
CA TYR A 80 -3.34 10.66 -3.64
C TYR A 80 -3.36 9.26 -4.23
N LEU A 81 -2.18 8.67 -4.44
CA LEU A 81 -2.02 7.26 -4.83
C LEU A 81 -1.52 6.47 -3.63
N ILE A 82 -2.34 5.53 -3.15
CA ILE A 82 -2.00 4.65 -2.04
C ILE A 82 -1.79 3.24 -2.58
N ASN A 83 -0.55 2.90 -2.86
CA ASN A 83 -0.11 1.56 -3.25
C ASN A 83 0.05 0.70 -2.00
N ASN A 84 -1.07 0.12 -1.53
CA ASN A 84 -1.11 -0.70 -0.33
C ASN A 84 -1.34 -2.19 -0.62
N ALA A 85 -1.93 -2.55 -1.77
CA ALA A 85 -2.13 -3.95 -2.12
C ALA A 85 -0.80 -4.73 -2.09
N GLY A 86 -0.81 -5.88 -1.45
CA GLY A 86 0.36 -6.74 -1.36
C GLY A 86 0.09 -7.93 -0.44
N PHE A 87 0.84 -9.00 -0.63
CA PHE A 87 0.82 -10.16 0.26
C PHE A 87 2.21 -10.77 0.41
N GLY A 88 2.35 -11.69 1.34
CA GLY A 88 3.56 -12.45 1.59
C GLY A 88 3.25 -13.92 1.77
N TYR A 89 4.26 -14.75 1.70
CA TYR A 89 4.21 -16.19 1.95
C TYR A 89 5.34 -16.56 2.92
N PHE A 90 5.02 -17.37 3.93
CA PHE A 90 5.98 -17.91 4.88
C PHE A 90 6.19 -19.41 4.61
N GLY A 91 7.39 -19.79 4.23
CA GLY A 91 7.80 -21.17 3.93
C GLY A 91 9.17 -21.22 3.27
N ALA A 92 9.78 -22.40 3.23
CA ALA A 92 11.05 -22.59 2.53
C ALA A 92 10.86 -22.32 1.02
N PHE A 93 11.81 -21.61 0.41
CA PHE A 93 11.71 -21.17 -0.99
C PHE A 93 11.49 -22.33 -1.97
N ASN A 94 12.17 -23.44 -1.75
CA ASN A 94 12.06 -24.66 -2.59
C ASN A 94 10.72 -25.41 -2.43
N GLN A 95 9.89 -25.01 -1.47
CA GLN A 95 8.55 -25.59 -1.23
C GLN A 95 7.42 -24.62 -1.61
N CYS A 96 7.77 -23.39 -2.00
CA CYS A 96 6.79 -22.42 -2.42
C CYS A 96 6.26 -22.77 -3.81
N ASP A 97 4.94 -22.74 -3.98
CA ASP A 97 4.32 -22.82 -5.30
C ASP A 97 4.76 -21.61 -6.14
N TRP A 98 5.19 -21.89 -7.38
CA TRP A 98 5.65 -20.84 -8.29
C TRP A 98 4.58 -19.79 -8.57
N LYS A 99 3.32 -20.20 -8.72
CA LYS A 99 2.21 -19.27 -8.96
C LYS A 99 2.06 -18.24 -7.83
N ASN A 100 2.18 -18.67 -6.59
CA ASN A 100 2.17 -17.75 -5.45
C ASN A 100 3.35 -16.76 -5.47
N THR A 101 4.52 -17.23 -5.89
CA THR A 101 5.72 -16.39 -6.03
C THR A 101 5.55 -15.36 -7.14
N GLU A 102 5.07 -15.79 -8.29
CA GLU A 102 4.78 -14.94 -9.46
C GLU A 102 3.74 -13.88 -9.11
N ASP A 103 2.59 -14.27 -8.54
CA ASP A 103 1.53 -13.34 -8.11
C ASP A 103 2.03 -12.33 -7.07
N MET A 104 2.95 -12.73 -6.19
CA MET A 104 3.55 -11.84 -5.21
C MET A 104 4.44 -10.78 -5.89
N ILE A 105 5.26 -11.18 -6.85
CA ILE A 105 6.11 -10.26 -7.62
C ILE A 105 5.23 -9.31 -8.44
N GLU A 106 4.23 -9.85 -9.14
CA GLU A 106 3.29 -9.04 -9.91
C GLU A 106 2.58 -7.99 -9.05
N LEU A 107 1.99 -8.41 -7.93
CA LEU A 107 1.25 -7.48 -7.10
C LEU A 107 2.14 -6.47 -6.37
N ASN A 108 3.21 -6.97 -5.71
CA ASN A 108 4.03 -6.12 -4.84
C ASN A 108 4.99 -5.21 -5.60
N ILE A 109 5.41 -5.59 -6.82
CA ILE A 109 6.40 -4.87 -7.65
C ILE A 109 5.75 -4.29 -8.90
N THR A 110 5.33 -5.16 -9.85
CA THR A 110 4.92 -4.73 -11.18
C THR A 110 3.72 -3.80 -11.11
N THR A 111 2.69 -4.19 -10.38
CA THR A 111 1.45 -3.39 -10.23
C THR A 111 1.71 -2.04 -9.58
N LEU A 112 2.44 -2.02 -8.48
CA LEU A 112 2.80 -0.78 -7.77
C LEU A 112 3.58 0.17 -8.69
N THR A 113 4.58 -0.36 -9.40
CA THR A 113 5.42 0.41 -10.32
C THR A 113 4.60 0.93 -11.49
N TYR A 114 3.75 0.09 -12.09
CA TYR A 114 2.92 0.47 -13.24
C TYR A 114 1.86 1.52 -12.87
N LEU A 115 1.15 1.37 -11.75
CA LEU A 115 0.20 2.37 -11.27
C LEU A 115 0.89 3.71 -10.98
N THR A 116 2.05 3.68 -10.35
CA THR A 116 2.87 4.87 -10.11
C THR A 116 3.24 5.55 -11.44
N HIS A 117 3.73 4.77 -12.42
CA HIS A 117 4.10 5.26 -13.75
C HIS A 117 2.92 5.92 -14.48
N CYS A 118 1.73 5.34 -14.38
CA CYS A 118 0.55 5.85 -15.10
C CYS A 118 -0.08 7.09 -14.43
N VAL A 119 0.01 7.20 -13.09
CA VAL A 119 -0.61 8.31 -12.34
C VAL A 119 0.31 9.52 -12.24
N LEU A 120 1.62 9.30 -12.14
CA LEU A 120 2.63 10.34 -11.92
C LEU A 120 2.62 11.48 -12.95
N PRO A 121 2.50 11.25 -14.27
CA PRO A 121 2.51 12.33 -15.26
C PRO A 121 1.43 13.38 -14.98
N LYS A 122 0.21 12.95 -14.62
CA LYS A 122 -0.88 13.87 -14.32
C LYS A 122 -0.66 14.66 -13.02
N MET A 123 -0.05 14.05 -12.03
CA MET A 123 0.36 14.76 -10.79
C MET A 123 1.41 15.82 -11.10
N LEU A 124 2.37 15.53 -11.98
CA LEU A 124 3.40 16.48 -12.41
C LEU A 124 2.80 17.66 -13.20
N GLU A 125 1.89 17.38 -14.13
CA GLU A 125 1.15 18.45 -14.85
C GLU A 125 0.42 19.39 -13.89
N ASN A 126 -0.17 18.83 -12.83
CA ASN A 126 -0.88 19.59 -11.81
C ASN A 126 0.06 20.28 -10.79
N GLY A 127 1.37 20.01 -10.82
CA GLY A 127 2.34 20.49 -9.84
C GLY A 127 2.02 20.06 -8.40
N SER A 128 1.24 18.99 -8.21
CA SER A 128 0.78 18.54 -6.89
C SER A 128 0.35 17.09 -6.91
N GLY A 129 0.83 16.31 -5.96
CA GLY A 129 0.43 14.91 -5.78
C GLY A 129 1.15 14.27 -4.59
N LYS A 130 0.55 13.22 -4.04
CA LYS A 130 1.19 12.45 -2.96
C LYS A 130 1.04 10.96 -3.24
N ILE A 131 2.15 10.23 -3.17
CA ILE A 131 2.20 8.79 -3.36
C ILE A 131 2.64 8.15 -2.05
N LEU A 132 1.87 7.21 -1.54
CA LEU A 132 2.20 6.37 -0.40
C LEU A 132 2.38 4.93 -0.87
N ASN A 133 3.61 4.43 -0.81
CA ASN A 133 3.94 3.05 -1.12
C ASN A 133 4.10 2.27 0.20
N VAL A 134 3.27 1.26 0.42
CA VAL A 134 3.37 0.43 1.63
C VAL A 134 4.46 -0.62 1.42
N ALA A 135 5.66 -0.26 1.87
CA ALA A 135 6.82 -1.14 1.98
C ALA A 135 6.69 -2.06 3.23
N SER A 136 7.74 -2.21 3.99
CA SER A 136 7.81 -2.94 5.27
C SER A 136 9.19 -2.75 5.88
N VAL A 137 9.36 -2.98 7.18
CA VAL A 137 10.69 -3.18 7.79
C VAL A 137 11.42 -4.39 7.19
N ALA A 138 10.71 -5.32 6.56
CA ALA A 138 11.27 -6.41 5.77
C ALA A 138 12.13 -5.91 4.59
N GLY A 139 11.95 -4.68 4.14
CA GLY A 139 12.77 -4.07 3.09
C GLY A 139 14.21 -3.75 3.51
N PHE A 140 14.52 -3.74 4.81
CA PHE A 140 15.87 -3.41 5.30
C PHE A 140 16.76 -4.63 5.51
N LEU A 141 16.23 -5.84 5.45
CA LEU A 141 16.92 -7.06 5.87
C LEU A 141 16.62 -8.24 4.92
N PRO A 142 17.50 -9.24 4.82
CA PRO A 142 17.14 -10.52 4.24
C PRO A 142 16.24 -11.30 5.20
N GLY A 143 15.23 -12.02 4.67
CA GLY A 143 14.28 -12.79 5.49
C GLY A 143 14.22 -14.26 5.10
N PRO A 144 14.93 -15.18 5.82
CA PRO A 144 14.75 -16.62 5.61
C PRO A 144 13.29 -17.03 5.75
N ASN A 145 12.83 -17.99 4.95
CA ASN A 145 11.44 -18.45 4.81
C ASN A 145 10.45 -17.39 4.28
N MET A 146 10.92 -16.20 3.91
CA MET A 146 10.13 -15.15 3.26
C MET A 146 10.96 -14.41 2.20
N ALA A 147 11.90 -15.09 1.57
CA ALA A 147 12.92 -14.49 0.72
C ALA A 147 12.32 -13.56 -0.35
N VAL A 148 11.32 -14.01 -1.09
CA VAL A 148 10.68 -13.21 -2.14
C VAL A 148 9.95 -12.00 -1.56
N TYR A 149 9.19 -12.18 -0.48
CA TYR A 149 8.49 -11.06 0.17
C TYR A 149 9.47 -9.95 0.61
N TYR A 150 10.54 -10.32 1.31
CA TYR A 150 11.57 -9.36 1.75
C TYR A 150 12.20 -8.64 0.56
N ALA A 151 12.53 -9.38 -0.51
CA ALA A 151 13.06 -8.81 -1.75
C ALA A 151 12.07 -7.84 -2.41
N THR A 152 10.76 -8.18 -2.46
CA THR A 152 9.76 -7.25 -3.00
C THR A 152 9.64 -5.98 -2.17
N LYS A 153 9.75 -6.08 -0.84
CA LYS A 153 9.68 -4.91 0.04
C LYS A 153 10.94 -4.06 0.02
N ALA A 154 12.10 -4.66 -0.22
CA ALA A 154 13.35 -3.94 -0.51
C ALA A 154 13.23 -3.15 -1.83
N TYR A 155 12.68 -3.79 -2.88
CA TYR A 155 12.39 -3.09 -4.13
C TYR A 155 11.49 -1.86 -3.90
N VAL A 156 10.35 -2.04 -3.21
CA VAL A 156 9.41 -0.93 -2.96
C VAL A 156 10.06 0.22 -2.19
N LEU A 157 10.88 -0.10 -1.18
CA LEU A 157 11.61 0.90 -0.41
C LEU A 157 12.55 1.71 -1.32
N HIS A 158 13.49 1.06 -1.99
CA HIS A 158 14.49 1.76 -2.81
C HIS A 158 13.89 2.45 -4.04
N PHE A 159 12.89 1.85 -4.68
CA PHE A 159 12.13 2.50 -5.74
C PHE A 159 11.48 3.80 -5.25
N SER A 160 10.84 3.77 -4.08
CA SER A 160 10.18 4.95 -3.51
C SER A 160 11.18 6.06 -3.17
N GLU A 161 12.33 5.72 -2.60
CA GLU A 161 13.37 6.69 -2.28
C GLU A 161 13.97 7.32 -3.55
N ALA A 162 14.23 6.51 -4.58
CA ALA A 162 14.78 6.99 -5.85
C ALA A 162 13.84 8.01 -6.51
N ILE A 163 12.56 7.63 -6.72
CA ILE A 163 11.60 8.55 -7.35
C ILE A 163 11.26 9.76 -6.47
N ALA A 164 11.34 9.65 -5.13
CA ALA A 164 11.18 10.80 -4.25
C ALA A 164 12.27 11.86 -4.50
N GLN A 165 13.51 11.45 -4.76
CA GLN A 165 14.60 12.34 -5.11
C GLN A 165 14.44 12.95 -6.51
N GLU A 166 14.03 12.14 -7.50
CA GLU A 166 13.76 12.62 -8.87
C GLU A 166 12.65 13.68 -8.91
N LEU A 167 11.69 13.59 -8.00
CA LEU A 167 10.53 14.49 -7.91
C LEU A 167 10.76 15.73 -7.04
N ASN A 168 11.97 15.92 -6.53
CA ASN A 168 12.26 17.06 -5.68
C ASN A 168 12.02 18.40 -6.42
N GLY A 169 11.28 19.29 -5.77
CA GLY A 169 10.91 20.60 -6.33
C GLY A 169 9.71 20.60 -7.29
N THR A 170 9.11 19.43 -7.62
CA THR A 170 7.97 19.34 -8.56
C THR A 170 6.60 19.57 -7.90
N GLY A 171 6.52 19.59 -6.56
CA GLY A 171 5.27 19.61 -5.82
C GLY A 171 4.63 18.22 -5.62
N VAL A 172 5.21 17.17 -6.21
CA VAL A 172 4.81 15.77 -5.99
C VAL A 172 5.75 15.12 -4.98
N THR A 173 5.21 14.36 -4.02
CA THR A 173 6.01 13.66 -3.00
C THR A 173 5.71 12.17 -2.96
N VAL A 174 6.73 11.37 -2.62
CA VAL A 174 6.61 9.92 -2.45
C VAL A 174 7.08 9.54 -1.06
N THR A 175 6.28 8.71 -0.38
CA THR A 175 6.55 8.21 0.97
C THR A 175 6.55 6.67 0.94
N ALA A 176 7.66 6.06 1.34
CA ALA A 176 7.72 4.63 1.67
C ALA A 176 7.26 4.44 3.12
N LEU A 177 6.09 3.88 3.34
CA LEU A 177 5.65 3.47 4.67
C LEU A 177 6.22 2.09 4.99
N CYS A 178 7.02 2.00 6.06
CA CYS A 178 7.70 0.79 6.50
C CYS A 178 7.12 0.30 7.84
N PRO A 179 5.94 -0.37 7.86
CA PRO A 179 5.41 -0.95 9.08
C PRO A 179 6.21 -2.18 9.46
N GLY A 180 6.32 -2.41 10.78
CA GLY A 180 6.66 -3.72 11.35
C GLY A 180 5.44 -4.66 11.36
N PRO A 181 5.54 -5.82 12.01
CA PRO A 181 4.41 -6.70 12.24
C PRO A 181 3.22 -5.93 12.83
N THR A 182 2.06 -6.04 12.18
CA THR A 182 0.84 -5.26 12.46
C THR A 182 -0.35 -6.19 12.58
N GLN A 183 -1.26 -5.93 13.51
CA GLN A 183 -2.51 -6.68 13.64
C GLN A 183 -3.37 -6.46 12.37
N SER A 184 -3.37 -7.44 11.47
CA SER A 184 -4.08 -7.37 10.19
C SER A 184 -4.29 -8.77 9.62
N GLN A 185 -5.21 -8.92 8.68
CA GLN A 185 -5.42 -10.18 7.94
C GLN A 185 -4.16 -10.64 7.17
N PHE A 186 -3.18 -9.77 6.95
CA PHE A 186 -1.90 -10.15 6.35
C PHE A 186 -1.19 -11.26 7.14
N MET A 187 -1.30 -11.26 8.47
CA MET A 187 -0.71 -12.26 9.34
C MET A 187 -1.27 -13.66 9.08
N ASP A 188 -2.58 -13.73 8.84
CA ASP A 188 -3.29 -14.98 8.57
C ASP A 188 -2.97 -15.48 7.15
N VAL A 189 -3.03 -14.57 6.18
CA VAL A 189 -2.78 -14.89 4.75
C VAL A 189 -1.32 -15.30 4.50
N SER A 190 -0.36 -14.66 5.17
CA SER A 190 1.06 -14.96 5.01
C SER A 190 1.55 -16.18 5.77
N GLY A 191 0.76 -16.72 6.71
CA GLY A 191 1.18 -17.78 7.62
C GLY A 191 2.17 -17.33 8.71
N MET A 192 2.42 -16.02 8.85
CA MET A 192 3.37 -15.45 9.84
C MET A 192 2.91 -15.57 11.29
N GLY A 193 1.65 -15.88 11.56
CA GLY A 193 1.11 -15.96 12.92
C GLY A 193 1.86 -16.94 13.85
N GLN A 194 2.56 -17.92 13.28
CA GLN A 194 3.40 -18.87 14.02
C GLN A 194 4.86 -18.43 14.21
N SER A 195 5.26 -17.32 13.60
CA SER A 195 6.63 -16.81 13.65
C SER A 195 6.99 -16.32 15.06
N LYS A 196 8.22 -16.62 15.51
CA LYS A 196 8.79 -16.08 16.77
C LYS A 196 8.85 -14.55 16.81
N LEU A 197 8.79 -13.89 15.65
CA LEU A 197 8.80 -12.44 15.54
C LEU A 197 7.50 -11.78 16.04
N VAL A 198 6.41 -12.56 16.12
CA VAL A 198 5.06 -12.09 16.41
C VAL A 198 4.52 -12.64 17.72
N LYS A 199 4.86 -13.90 18.02
CA LYS A 199 4.31 -14.63 19.16
C LYS A 199 4.60 -13.91 20.48
N GLY A 200 3.55 -13.55 21.23
CA GLY A 200 3.64 -12.93 22.57
C GLY A 200 3.95 -11.43 22.56
N ARG A 201 3.99 -10.77 21.42
CA ARG A 201 4.21 -9.30 21.32
C ARG A 201 2.90 -8.54 21.16
N LYS A 202 2.78 -7.40 21.81
CA LYS A 202 1.69 -6.43 21.54
C LYS A 202 2.02 -5.70 20.23
N LEU A 203 1.32 -6.06 19.19
CA LEU A 203 1.51 -5.46 17.88
C LEU A 203 0.67 -4.18 17.73
N PRO A 204 1.12 -3.18 16.95
CA PRO A 204 0.31 -2.04 16.59
C PRO A 204 -0.90 -2.47 15.75
N THR A 205 -1.98 -1.73 15.87
CA THR A 205 -3.18 -1.93 15.03
C THR A 205 -2.97 -1.34 13.64
N SER A 206 -3.72 -1.84 12.65
CA SER A 206 -3.74 -1.26 11.30
C SER A 206 -4.11 0.22 11.31
N LYS A 207 -5.01 0.65 12.22
CA LYS A 207 -5.40 2.05 12.39
C LYS A 207 -4.21 2.93 12.79
N GLN A 208 -3.44 2.53 13.80
CA GLN A 208 -2.25 3.28 14.24
C GLN A 208 -1.23 3.44 13.12
N VAL A 209 -1.02 2.39 12.33
CA VAL A 209 -0.10 2.42 11.19
C VAL A 209 -0.63 3.32 10.08
N ALA A 210 -1.93 3.27 9.78
CA ALA A 210 -2.57 4.09 8.76
C ALA A 210 -2.50 5.59 9.11
N GLU A 211 -2.85 5.96 10.34
CA GLU A 211 -2.77 7.35 10.83
C GLU A 211 -1.34 7.90 10.76
N TYR A 212 -0.36 7.06 11.15
CA TYR A 212 1.05 7.44 11.06
C TYR A 212 1.49 7.61 9.60
N GLY A 213 1.14 6.65 8.72
CA GLY A 213 1.47 6.68 7.30
C GLY A 213 0.85 7.90 6.59
N TYR A 214 -0.41 8.21 6.88
CA TYR A 214 -1.06 9.41 6.36
C TYR A 214 -0.33 10.69 6.78
N LYS A 215 -0.01 10.84 8.06
CA LYS A 215 0.73 12.02 8.56
C LYS A 215 2.11 12.15 7.91
N ALA A 216 2.82 11.03 7.72
CA ALA A 216 4.12 11.02 7.05
C ALA A 216 4.00 11.43 5.57
N MET A 217 3.02 10.87 4.84
CA MET A 217 2.71 11.22 3.46
C MET A 217 2.38 12.72 3.32
N MET A 218 1.55 13.24 4.22
CA MET A 218 1.18 14.67 4.17
C MET A 218 2.36 15.61 4.40
N ARG A 219 3.35 15.19 5.18
CA ARG A 219 4.60 15.93 5.41
C ARG A 219 5.64 15.74 4.29
N GLY A 220 5.40 14.85 3.32
CA GLY A 220 6.37 14.52 2.27
C GLY A 220 7.59 13.78 2.80
N GLN A 221 7.46 13.01 3.90
CA GLN A 221 8.55 12.22 4.47
C GLN A 221 8.90 11.06 3.52
N HIS A 222 10.15 10.93 3.09
CA HIS A 222 10.54 9.92 2.10
C HIS A 222 10.43 8.50 2.64
N VAL A 223 10.93 8.25 3.86
CA VAL A 223 10.83 6.94 4.52
C VAL A 223 10.18 7.10 5.89
N ALA A 224 9.09 6.38 6.12
CA ALA A 224 8.30 6.45 7.34
C ALA A 224 8.27 5.09 8.05
N VAL A 225 9.11 4.91 9.06
CA VAL A 225 9.20 3.67 9.85
C VAL A 225 8.30 3.80 11.08
N HIS A 226 7.27 2.93 11.16
CA HIS A 226 6.35 2.93 12.30
C HIS A 226 6.90 2.09 13.46
N GLY A 227 7.02 2.72 14.63
CA GLY A 227 7.44 2.09 15.90
C GLY A 227 8.94 2.21 16.19
N TRP A 228 9.28 2.62 17.43
CA TRP A 228 10.65 2.88 17.87
C TRP A 228 11.59 1.69 17.72
N GLY A 229 11.12 0.47 18.04
CA GLY A 229 11.94 -0.76 17.90
C GLY A 229 12.27 -1.11 16.45
N ASN A 230 11.51 -0.60 15.49
CA ASN A 230 11.71 -0.81 14.06
C ASN A 230 12.70 0.23 13.48
N PHE A 231 12.82 1.40 14.10
CA PHE A 231 13.76 2.44 13.69
C PHE A 231 15.22 2.01 13.82
N VAL A 232 15.53 1.18 14.82
CA VAL A 232 16.89 0.62 15.03
C VAL A 232 17.31 -0.31 13.88
N LEU A 233 16.38 -0.84 13.09
CA LEU A 233 16.68 -1.67 11.92
C LEU A 233 17.03 -0.83 10.68
N TRP A 234 16.76 0.48 10.71
CA TRP A 234 17.00 1.38 9.58
C TRP A 234 18.31 2.18 9.73
N VAL A 235 18.79 2.39 10.95
CA VAL A 235 20.06 3.07 11.29
C VAL A 235 21.16 2.03 11.44
#